data_68512b2ef6787619784207d895bc38b3
#
_entry.id   68512b2ef6787619784207d895bc38b3
#
_cell.length_a   1.000
_cell.length_b   1.000
_cell.length_c   1.000
_cell.angle_alpha   90.00
_cell.angle_beta   90.00
_cell.angle_gamma   90.00
#
_symmetry.space_group_name_H-M   'P 1'
#
loop_
_entity.id
_entity.type
_entity.pdbx_description
1 polymer ?
#
loop_
_entity_poly.entity_id
_entity_poly.type
_entity_poly.pdbx_seq_one_letter_code
_entity_poly.pdbx_strand_id
1 'polypeptide(L)'
;MRNHLVSVTLAAIIAFVAHADGVRVLNDDVHFPEGPVWYHGKLYYVEYDRNSVTTWDGKKNAIFWSQKGCGPSAVITTAQGEFLTTCYDNGTIGRISADGKTLAPYTHDKAGNPFVGPNDFAPDAHGGMYFTASGHPGSAIDGKVFYIAADGTISQKASDVESANGVAVSKDGRVLYVVETDGHRLVQFNIGPGDSLSDRRLFVNLDDLTHNVVHIYPDGVKIDSTGQIYIGQNPHDAHAPLAGTIFVVNTDGQLLRTLTLPSPGVPNLTFSPDEKTVYVTALDQLDKPPYHGKIYSIPNN
;
A
#
# COMPACT_ATOMS: atom_id res chain seq x y z
N MET A 1 -46.90 -27.73 -35.43
CA MET A 1 -45.60 -27.45 -34.80
C MET A 1 -45.57 -25.99 -34.41
N ARG A 2 -45.66 -25.65 -33.16
CA ARG A 2 -45.61 -24.28 -32.62
C ARG A 2 -44.23 -24.03 -32.08
N ASN A 3 -43.48 -23.12 -32.73
CA ASN A 3 -42.18 -22.65 -32.25
C ASN A 3 -42.40 -21.67 -31.11
N HIS A 4 -41.97 -22.01 -29.90
CA HIS A 4 -41.85 -21.08 -28.79
C HIS A 4 -40.47 -20.40 -28.88
N LEU A 5 -40.47 -19.12 -29.26
CA LEU A 5 -39.31 -18.24 -29.04
C LEU A 5 -39.24 -17.89 -27.57
N VAL A 6 -38.15 -18.32 -26.91
CA VAL A 6 -37.81 -17.86 -25.57
C VAL A 6 -36.98 -16.56 -25.73
N SER A 7 -37.59 -15.44 -25.41
CA SER A 7 -36.87 -14.18 -25.29
C SER A 7 -36.09 -14.15 -23.97
N VAL A 8 -34.78 -14.23 -24.05
CA VAL A 8 -33.90 -13.97 -22.92
C VAL A 8 -33.69 -12.46 -22.82
N THR A 9 -34.35 -11.84 -21.87
CA THR A 9 -34.13 -10.42 -21.54
C THR A 9 -32.83 -10.33 -20.72
N LEU A 10 -31.77 -9.83 -21.35
CA LEU A 10 -30.52 -9.50 -20.67
C LEU A 10 -30.77 -8.24 -19.82
N ALA A 11 -30.97 -8.40 -18.53
CA ALA A 11 -31.01 -7.28 -17.59
C ALA A 11 -29.58 -6.74 -17.44
N ALA A 12 -29.30 -5.59 -18.04
CA ALA A 12 -28.08 -4.86 -17.76
C ALA A 12 -28.11 -4.38 -16.31
N ILE A 13 -27.30 -5.00 -15.45
CA ILE A 13 -27.05 -4.49 -14.10
C ILE A 13 -26.17 -3.24 -14.29
N ILE A 14 -26.81 -2.07 -14.29
CA ILE A 14 -26.09 -0.79 -14.13
C ILE A 14 -25.70 -0.73 -12.66
N ALA A 15 -24.47 -1.11 -12.36
CA ALA A 15 -23.88 -0.85 -11.06
C ALA A 15 -23.78 0.67 -10.90
N PHE A 16 -24.63 1.26 -10.09
CA PHE A 16 -24.42 2.62 -9.60
C PHE A 16 -23.17 2.61 -8.75
N VAL A 17 -22.08 3.21 -9.27
CA VAL A 17 -20.89 3.50 -8.49
C VAL A 17 -21.28 4.62 -7.51
N ALA A 18 -21.72 4.25 -6.31
CA ALA A 18 -21.88 5.20 -5.23
C ALA A 18 -20.48 5.58 -4.74
N HIS A 19 -20.06 6.82 -5.01
CA HIS A 19 -18.87 7.36 -4.36
C HIS A 19 -19.12 7.41 -2.84
N ALA A 20 -18.09 7.15 -2.05
CA ALA A 20 -18.20 7.28 -0.60
C ALA A 20 -18.65 8.71 -0.25
N ASP A 21 -19.78 8.85 0.46
CA ASP A 21 -20.25 10.15 0.91
C ASP A 21 -19.17 10.82 1.76
N GLY A 22 -18.85 12.10 1.48
CA GLY A 22 -17.88 12.86 2.24
C GLY A 22 -16.42 12.75 1.76
N VAL A 23 -16.18 12.21 0.56
CA VAL A 23 -14.84 12.28 -0.09
C VAL A 23 -14.40 13.74 -0.26
N ARG A 24 -13.21 14.07 0.22
CA ARG A 24 -12.61 15.40 0.09
C ARG A 24 -11.21 15.30 -0.52
N VAL A 25 -10.91 16.18 -1.47
CA VAL A 25 -9.56 16.35 -2.00
C VAL A 25 -8.77 17.24 -1.03
N LEU A 26 -7.61 16.75 -0.59
CA LEU A 26 -6.67 17.50 0.26
C LEU A 26 -5.53 18.10 -0.55
N ASN A 27 -5.13 17.42 -1.63
CA ASN A 27 -4.15 17.89 -2.61
C ASN A 27 -4.47 17.29 -3.98
N ASP A 28 -4.51 18.09 -5.02
CA ASP A 28 -4.74 17.71 -6.42
C ASP A 28 -3.52 18.00 -7.34
N ASP A 29 -2.42 18.45 -6.74
CA ASP A 29 -1.14 18.67 -7.42
C ASP A 29 -0.08 17.73 -6.85
N VAL A 30 -0.24 16.44 -7.09
CA VAL A 30 0.70 15.39 -6.69
C VAL A 30 1.02 14.46 -7.86
N HIS A 31 2.22 13.89 -7.85
CA HIS A 31 2.68 12.99 -8.91
C HIS A 31 3.07 11.63 -8.32
N PHE A 32 2.28 10.62 -8.65
CA PHE A 32 2.38 9.27 -8.12
C PHE A 32 2.48 9.29 -6.59
N PRO A 33 1.43 9.76 -5.90
CA PRO A 33 1.42 9.77 -4.44
C PRO A 33 1.30 8.35 -3.90
N GLU A 34 2.10 8.04 -2.86
CA GLU A 34 2.21 6.72 -2.27
C GLU A 34 2.45 6.77 -0.77
N GLY A 35 2.40 5.59 -0.13
CA GLY A 35 2.82 5.23 1.20
C GLY A 35 2.60 6.28 2.29
N PRO A 36 1.34 6.67 2.59
CA PRO A 36 1.07 7.73 3.53
C PRO A 36 1.20 7.27 4.98
N VAL A 37 1.61 8.20 5.86
CA VAL A 37 1.60 8.01 7.31
C VAL A 37 1.12 9.26 8.03
N TRP A 38 0.29 9.08 9.07
CA TRP A 38 -0.09 10.16 9.96
C TRP A 38 0.89 10.24 11.14
N TYR A 39 1.49 11.40 11.36
CA TYR A 39 2.43 11.61 12.45
C TYR A 39 2.36 13.03 13.00
N HIS A 40 2.22 13.16 14.33
CA HIS A 40 2.18 14.45 15.06
C HIS A 40 1.30 15.53 14.42
N GLY A 41 0.05 15.17 14.06
CA GLY A 41 -0.93 16.11 13.54
C GLY A 41 -0.77 16.46 12.06
N LYS A 42 0.09 15.75 11.34
CA LYS A 42 0.32 15.93 9.91
C LYS A 42 0.21 14.61 9.16
N LEU A 43 -0.24 14.68 7.93
CA LEU A 43 -0.11 13.61 6.96
C LEU A 43 1.22 13.77 6.23
N TYR A 44 2.02 12.71 6.17
CA TYR A 44 3.18 12.58 5.31
C TYR A 44 2.86 11.55 4.24
N TYR A 45 3.31 11.79 3.01
CA TYR A 45 3.17 10.87 1.90
C TYR A 45 4.33 11.08 0.93
N VAL A 46 4.63 10.07 0.13
CA VAL A 46 5.67 10.20 -0.88
C VAL A 46 5.07 10.61 -2.22
N GLU A 47 5.87 11.24 -3.06
CA GLU A 47 5.60 11.48 -4.46
C GLU A 47 6.73 10.84 -5.28
N TYR A 48 6.44 9.66 -5.85
CA TYR A 48 7.42 8.84 -6.56
C TYR A 48 8.09 9.65 -7.70
N ASP A 49 7.32 10.24 -8.60
CA ASP A 49 7.83 10.99 -9.74
C ASP A 49 8.59 12.26 -9.35
N ARG A 50 8.23 12.86 -8.22
CA ARG A 50 8.90 14.06 -7.69
C ARG A 50 10.10 13.71 -6.80
N ASN A 51 10.33 12.44 -6.53
CA ASN A 51 11.40 11.98 -5.65
C ASN A 51 11.37 12.66 -4.28
N SER A 52 10.18 12.80 -3.68
CA SER A 52 9.98 13.58 -2.46
C SER A 52 9.07 12.93 -1.44
N VAL A 53 9.25 13.34 -0.19
CA VAL A 53 8.28 13.20 0.89
C VAL A 53 7.60 14.56 1.08
N THR A 54 6.29 14.58 0.99
CA THR A 54 5.46 15.79 1.14
C THR A 54 4.63 15.70 2.42
N THR A 55 4.35 16.84 3.05
CA THR A 55 3.48 16.93 4.23
C THR A 55 2.23 17.74 3.94
N TRP A 56 1.12 17.38 4.60
CA TRP A 56 -0.09 18.17 4.71
C TRP A 56 -0.40 18.43 6.21
N ASP A 57 -0.56 19.69 6.58
CA ASP A 57 -0.73 20.14 7.98
C ASP A 57 -2.18 20.48 8.35
N GLY A 58 -3.14 20.05 7.51
CA GLY A 58 -4.56 20.42 7.65
C GLY A 58 -4.96 21.63 6.82
N LYS A 59 -4.01 22.37 6.22
CA LYS A 59 -4.27 23.58 5.43
C LYS A 59 -3.46 23.66 4.15
N LYS A 60 -2.19 23.26 4.18
CA LYS A 60 -1.27 23.37 3.05
C LYS A 60 -0.36 22.15 2.94
N ASN A 61 0.10 21.92 1.73
CA ASN A 61 1.13 20.94 1.41
C ASN A 61 2.50 21.62 1.33
N ALA A 62 3.55 20.90 1.74
CA ALA A 62 4.93 21.34 1.65
C ALA A 62 5.87 20.14 1.47
N ILE A 63 6.90 20.29 0.66
CA ILE A 63 7.97 19.28 0.56
C ILE A 63 8.70 19.26 1.91
N PHE A 64 8.76 18.07 2.51
CA PHE A 64 9.50 17.82 3.75
C PHE A 64 10.93 17.37 3.43
N TRP A 65 11.09 16.53 2.39
CA TRP A 65 12.37 16.01 1.97
C TRP A 65 12.34 15.63 0.49
N SER A 66 13.50 15.65 -0.18
CA SER A 66 13.61 15.12 -1.53
C SER A 66 15.03 14.62 -1.82
N GLN A 67 15.13 13.55 -2.64
CA GLN A 67 16.39 13.00 -3.10
C GLN A 67 16.24 12.45 -4.52
N LYS A 68 16.88 13.06 -5.49
CA LYS A 68 16.85 12.62 -6.89
C LYS A 68 17.27 11.16 -7.03
N GLY A 69 16.49 10.38 -7.77
CA GLY A 69 16.74 8.98 -8.05
C GLY A 69 16.36 8.03 -6.89
N CYS A 70 15.64 8.52 -5.88
CA CYS A 70 15.08 7.66 -4.84
C CYS A 70 13.87 6.88 -5.37
N GLY A 71 12.94 7.53 -6.09
CA GLY A 71 11.66 6.91 -6.44
C GLY A 71 10.94 6.38 -5.19
N PRO A 72 10.56 7.27 -4.22
CA PRO A 72 10.06 6.78 -2.94
C PRO A 72 8.66 6.17 -3.08
N SER A 73 8.42 5.01 -2.47
CA SER A 73 7.11 4.32 -2.49
C SER A 73 6.41 4.26 -1.13
N ALA A 74 7.12 4.49 -0.01
CA ALA A 74 6.48 4.62 1.29
C ALA A 74 7.30 5.50 2.23
N VAL A 75 6.65 6.09 3.23
CA VAL A 75 7.29 6.80 4.35
C VAL A 75 6.69 6.34 5.67
N ILE A 76 7.55 6.16 6.69
CA ILE A 76 7.13 5.80 8.04
C ILE A 76 8.02 6.49 9.07
N THR A 77 7.59 6.51 10.34
CA THR A 77 8.38 7.04 11.45
C THR A 77 8.87 5.91 12.35
N THR A 78 10.07 6.06 12.87
CA THR A 78 10.63 5.19 13.92
C THR A 78 10.19 5.67 15.30
N ALA A 79 10.36 4.82 16.32
CA ALA A 79 10.13 5.19 17.72
C ALA A 79 11.04 6.35 18.19
N GLN A 80 12.18 6.57 17.54
CA GLN A 80 13.12 7.64 17.83
C GLN A 80 12.77 8.96 17.10
N GLY A 81 11.69 8.97 16.28
CA GLY A 81 11.24 10.14 15.54
C GLY A 81 12.00 10.40 14.24
N GLU A 82 12.86 9.49 13.77
CA GLU A 82 13.36 9.51 12.40
C GLU A 82 12.25 9.10 11.44
N PHE A 83 12.35 9.57 10.21
CA PHE A 83 11.56 9.05 9.11
C PHE A 83 12.41 8.08 8.27
N LEU A 84 11.80 6.98 7.87
CA LEU A 84 12.34 6.08 6.87
C LEU A 84 11.48 6.19 5.61
N THR A 85 12.13 6.14 4.44
CA THR A 85 11.44 6.05 3.15
C THR A 85 12.04 4.95 2.31
N THR A 86 11.21 4.16 1.66
CA THR A 86 11.67 3.20 0.68
C THR A 86 12.07 3.93 -0.59
N CYS A 87 13.30 3.76 -1.04
CA CYS A 87 13.79 4.31 -2.30
C CYS A 87 13.80 3.20 -3.35
N TYR A 88 12.68 3.01 -4.01
CA TYR A 88 12.43 1.90 -4.94
C TYR A 88 13.47 1.82 -6.06
N ASP A 89 13.78 2.96 -6.70
CA ASP A 89 14.63 3.02 -7.88
C ASP A 89 16.11 2.72 -7.59
N ASN A 90 16.61 3.14 -6.43
CA ASN A 90 18.02 2.97 -6.10
C ASN A 90 18.29 1.85 -5.08
N GLY A 91 17.24 1.14 -4.63
CA GLY A 91 17.37 -0.01 -3.76
C GLY A 91 17.87 0.32 -2.35
N THR A 92 17.47 1.46 -1.78
CA THR A 92 17.87 1.84 -0.43
C THR A 92 16.68 2.14 0.47
N ILE A 93 16.89 2.09 1.79
CA ILE A 93 15.98 2.71 2.75
C ILE A 93 16.59 4.06 3.13
N GLY A 94 15.99 5.14 2.61
CA GLY A 94 16.37 6.50 2.95
C GLY A 94 16.06 6.80 4.41
N ARG A 95 16.97 7.49 5.09
CA ARG A 95 16.79 7.93 6.48
C ARG A 95 16.75 9.44 6.54
N ILE A 96 15.79 9.96 7.27
CA ILE A 96 15.50 11.39 7.32
C ILE A 96 15.33 11.77 8.79
N SER A 97 16.05 12.78 9.26
CA SER A 97 15.88 13.28 10.61
C SER A 97 14.52 13.96 10.81
N ALA A 98 14.11 14.16 12.05
CA ALA A 98 12.85 14.84 12.39
C ALA A 98 12.71 16.26 11.81
N ASP A 99 13.83 16.93 11.50
CA ASP A 99 13.89 18.24 10.87
C ASP A 99 14.08 18.19 9.33
N GLY A 100 13.94 17.01 8.71
CA GLY A 100 13.97 16.83 7.25
C GLY A 100 15.35 16.71 6.63
N LYS A 101 16.42 16.49 7.40
CA LYS A 101 17.76 16.32 6.86
C LYS A 101 18.03 14.87 6.48
N THR A 102 18.71 14.67 5.36
CA THR A 102 19.14 13.34 4.91
C THR A 102 20.21 12.78 5.87
N LEU A 103 20.00 11.54 6.31
CA LEU A 103 20.96 10.74 7.07
C LEU A 103 21.53 9.63 6.17
N ALA A 104 22.56 8.93 6.65
CA ALA A 104 23.13 7.79 5.93
C ALA A 104 22.07 6.68 5.73
N PRO A 105 21.77 6.28 4.48
CA PRO A 105 20.73 5.30 4.22
C PRO A 105 21.16 3.87 4.60
N TYR A 106 20.20 2.98 4.74
CA TYR A 106 20.48 1.54 4.70
C TYR A 106 20.54 1.08 3.24
N THR A 107 21.57 0.32 2.88
CA THR A 107 21.82 -0.12 1.49
C THR A 107 21.81 -1.63 1.32
N HIS A 108 21.89 -2.37 2.40
CA HIS A 108 21.94 -3.85 2.40
C HIS A 108 21.54 -4.39 3.76
N ASP A 109 21.22 -5.68 3.81
CA ASP A 109 20.96 -6.42 5.04
C ASP A 109 22.28 -6.79 5.76
N LYS A 110 22.17 -7.40 6.94
CA LYS A 110 23.35 -7.84 7.71
C LYS A 110 24.21 -8.92 7.03
N ALA A 111 23.68 -9.58 6.01
CA ALA A 111 24.42 -10.56 5.21
C ALA A 111 25.09 -9.93 3.97
N GLY A 112 24.89 -8.63 3.74
CA GLY A 112 25.45 -7.89 2.60
C GLY A 112 24.60 -7.96 1.36
N ASN A 113 23.35 -8.45 1.42
CA ASN A 113 22.45 -8.50 0.27
C ASN A 113 21.81 -7.13 0.04
N PRO A 114 21.80 -6.61 -1.20
CA PRO A 114 21.10 -5.37 -1.53
C PRO A 114 19.59 -5.56 -1.48
N PHE A 115 18.88 -4.43 -1.33
CA PHE A 115 17.43 -4.40 -1.54
C PHE A 115 17.12 -4.14 -3.01
N VAL A 116 16.10 -4.80 -3.54
CA VAL A 116 15.65 -4.59 -4.92
C VAL A 116 14.20 -4.16 -4.90
N GLY A 117 13.93 -2.90 -5.28
CA GLY A 117 12.59 -2.34 -5.24
C GLY A 117 11.97 -2.33 -3.85
N PRO A 118 12.62 -1.74 -2.79
CA PRO A 118 11.98 -1.63 -1.49
C PRO A 118 10.69 -0.82 -1.61
N ASN A 119 9.58 -1.32 -1.00
CA ASN A 119 8.25 -0.84 -1.33
C ASN A 119 7.48 -0.28 -0.13
N ASP A 120 6.98 -1.07 0.80
CA ASP A 120 6.13 -0.59 1.91
C ASP A 120 6.64 -1.06 3.28
N PHE A 121 6.14 -0.46 4.36
CA PHE A 121 6.52 -0.72 5.75
C PHE A 121 5.34 -1.15 6.61
N ALA A 122 5.62 -2.04 7.57
CA ALA A 122 4.71 -2.39 8.66
C ALA A 122 5.44 -2.38 10.01
N PRO A 123 5.16 -1.40 10.89
CA PRO A 123 5.76 -1.36 12.21
C PRO A 123 5.21 -2.50 13.08
N ASP A 124 6.02 -2.98 14.01
CA ASP A 124 5.61 -3.89 15.07
C ASP A 124 5.44 -3.19 16.42
N ALA A 125 5.03 -3.95 17.45
CA ALA A 125 4.87 -3.42 18.80
C ALA A 125 6.20 -3.33 19.58
N HIS A 126 7.32 -3.78 19.00
CA HIS A 126 8.63 -3.87 19.66
C HIS A 126 9.61 -2.80 19.20
N GLY A 127 9.16 -1.88 18.34
CA GLY A 127 9.95 -0.77 17.80
C GLY A 127 10.79 -1.15 16.58
N GLY A 128 10.58 -2.32 16.02
CA GLY A 128 11.06 -2.73 14.72
C GLY A 128 9.99 -2.57 13.65
N MET A 129 10.29 -2.99 12.43
CA MET A 129 9.33 -2.99 11.33
C MET A 129 9.71 -3.96 10.23
N TYR A 130 8.71 -4.55 9.62
CA TYR A 130 8.87 -5.27 8.36
C TYR A 130 8.85 -4.28 7.20
N PHE A 131 9.56 -4.63 6.12
CA PHE A 131 9.39 -3.97 4.83
C PHE A 131 9.46 -4.98 3.70
N THR A 132 8.78 -4.65 2.63
CA THR A 132 8.79 -5.43 1.40
C THR A 132 9.80 -4.88 0.41
N ALA A 133 10.30 -5.76 -0.44
CA ALA A 133 11.07 -5.42 -1.62
C ALA A 133 10.49 -6.21 -2.80
N SER A 134 10.00 -5.50 -3.81
CA SER A 134 9.20 -6.09 -4.91
C SER A 134 10.00 -7.04 -5.81
N GLY A 135 11.32 -6.90 -5.83
CA GLY A 135 12.19 -7.63 -6.75
C GLY A 135 12.40 -6.86 -8.07
N HIS A 136 12.95 -7.55 -9.08
CA HIS A 136 13.17 -6.96 -10.39
C HIS A 136 11.89 -6.93 -11.21
N PRO A 137 11.56 -5.81 -11.86
CA PRO A 137 10.40 -5.75 -12.75
C PRO A 137 10.41 -6.87 -13.80
N GLY A 138 9.31 -7.60 -13.91
CA GLY A 138 9.15 -8.69 -14.89
C GLY A 138 9.86 -9.99 -14.53
N SER A 139 10.49 -10.09 -13.34
CA SER A 139 10.93 -11.38 -12.81
C SER A 139 9.83 -11.99 -11.95
N ALA A 140 9.53 -13.25 -12.21
CA ALA A 140 8.30 -13.85 -11.74
C ALA A 140 8.21 -13.95 -10.20
N ILE A 141 9.28 -14.22 -9.45
CA ILE A 141 9.18 -14.48 -8.00
C ILE A 141 10.53 -14.21 -7.31
N ASP A 142 10.96 -12.95 -7.23
CA ASP A 142 12.17 -12.58 -6.48
C ASP A 142 11.94 -11.53 -5.38
N GLY A 143 10.68 -11.20 -5.12
CA GLY A 143 10.32 -10.32 -4.02
C GLY A 143 10.64 -10.92 -2.67
N LYS A 144 10.87 -10.04 -1.70
CA LYS A 144 11.35 -10.39 -0.37
C LYS A 144 10.65 -9.61 0.71
N VAL A 145 10.70 -10.17 1.91
CA VAL A 145 10.34 -9.47 3.15
C VAL A 145 11.57 -9.36 4.03
N PHE A 146 11.84 -8.17 4.51
CA PHE A 146 12.91 -7.85 5.44
C PHE A 146 12.35 -7.34 6.76
N TYR A 147 13.19 -7.32 7.78
CA TYR A 147 12.88 -6.74 9.07
C TYR A 147 14.00 -5.83 9.53
N ILE A 148 13.66 -4.62 9.93
CA ILE A 148 14.55 -3.65 10.59
C ILE A 148 14.28 -3.75 12.08
N ALA A 149 15.26 -4.22 12.84
CA ALA A 149 15.18 -4.25 14.29
C ALA A 149 15.31 -2.84 14.89
N ALA A 150 14.91 -2.67 16.16
CA ALA A 150 14.98 -1.38 16.86
C ALA A 150 16.40 -0.79 16.93
N ASP A 151 17.45 -1.62 16.83
CA ASP A 151 18.85 -1.20 16.76
C ASP A 151 19.34 -0.84 15.34
N GLY A 152 18.44 -0.94 14.34
CA GLY A 152 18.74 -0.68 12.93
C GLY A 152 19.33 -1.87 12.17
N THR A 153 19.50 -3.03 12.80
CA THR A 153 19.95 -4.26 12.12
C THR A 153 18.87 -4.74 11.15
N ILE A 154 19.24 -4.98 9.89
CA ILE A 154 18.31 -5.46 8.87
C ILE A 154 18.59 -6.93 8.54
N SER A 155 17.53 -7.72 8.46
CA SER A 155 17.61 -9.13 8.08
C SER A 155 16.48 -9.55 7.15
N GLN A 156 16.78 -10.37 6.15
CA GLN A 156 15.77 -11.02 5.33
C GLN A 156 14.96 -12.02 6.15
N LYS A 157 13.64 -12.03 6.01
CA LYS A 157 12.71 -12.92 6.73
C LYS A 157 11.94 -13.87 5.82
N ALA A 158 11.66 -13.45 4.58
CA ALA A 158 11.05 -14.31 3.56
C ALA A 158 11.59 -13.98 2.16
N SER A 159 11.45 -14.93 1.25
CA SER A 159 11.74 -14.82 -0.18
C SER A 159 10.59 -15.42 -0.99
N ASP A 160 10.74 -15.40 -2.31
CA ASP A 160 9.78 -16.00 -3.24
C ASP A 160 8.36 -15.42 -3.09
N VAL A 161 8.29 -14.10 -2.87
CA VAL A 161 7.05 -13.32 -2.84
C VAL A 161 6.85 -12.67 -4.21
N GLU A 162 5.69 -12.89 -4.82
CA GLU A 162 5.41 -12.44 -6.17
C GLU A 162 5.09 -10.94 -6.19
N SER A 163 6.03 -10.10 -6.69
CA SER A 163 5.85 -8.64 -6.70
C SER A 163 5.45 -8.10 -5.32
N ALA A 164 6.29 -8.36 -4.30
CA ALA A 164 6.01 -7.98 -2.91
C ALA A 164 5.74 -6.48 -2.78
N ASN A 165 4.56 -6.12 -2.27
CA ASN A 165 4.08 -4.75 -2.20
C ASN A 165 3.63 -4.42 -0.77
N GLY A 166 2.40 -3.97 -0.58
CA GLY A 166 1.86 -3.62 0.73
C GLY A 166 2.09 -4.66 1.80
N VAL A 167 2.35 -4.23 3.03
CA VAL A 167 2.61 -5.10 4.16
C VAL A 167 1.93 -4.56 5.42
N ALA A 168 1.37 -5.45 6.26
CA ALA A 168 0.74 -5.08 7.51
C ALA A 168 0.90 -6.18 8.58
N VAL A 169 1.16 -5.76 9.82
CA VAL A 169 1.19 -6.65 10.99
C VAL A 169 -0.19 -6.68 11.63
N SER A 170 -0.70 -7.87 11.96
CA SER A 170 -1.96 -8.01 12.71
C SER A 170 -1.89 -7.30 14.05
N LYS A 171 -3.04 -6.87 14.56
CA LYS A 171 -3.13 -6.14 15.84
C LYS A 171 -2.50 -6.88 17.03
N ASP A 172 -2.59 -8.19 17.05
CA ASP A 172 -2.00 -9.03 18.10
C ASP A 172 -0.51 -9.34 17.88
N GLY A 173 0.08 -8.83 16.78
CA GLY A 173 1.49 -9.01 16.45
C GLY A 173 1.86 -10.40 15.96
N ARG A 174 0.90 -11.28 15.65
CA ARG A 174 1.16 -12.70 15.35
C ARG A 174 1.16 -13.06 13.88
N VAL A 175 0.59 -12.20 13.04
CA VAL A 175 0.45 -12.44 11.60
C VAL A 175 1.00 -11.25 10.82
N LEU A 176 1.79 -11.55 9.80
CA LEU A 176 2.17 -10.59 8.77
C LEU A 176 1.37 -10.88 7.51
N TYR A 177 0.66 -9.88 7.01
CA TYR A 177 0.02 -9.91 5.70
C TYR A 177 0.91 -9.22 4.68
N VAL A 178 1.07 -9.84 3.52
CA VAL A 178 1.88 -9.32 2.42
C VAL A 178 1.08 -9.39 1.14
N VAL A 179 1.05 -8.27 0.42
CA VAL A 179 0.46 -8.18 -0.91
C VAL A 179 1.40 -8.83 -1.92
N GLU A 180 0.85 -9.68 -2.78
CA GLU A 180 1.45 -10.18 -4.00
C GLU A 180 0.69 -9.57 -5.18
N THR A 181 1.19 -8.44 -5.70
CA THR A 181 0.48 -7.64 -6.72
C THR A 181 0.20 -8.44 -7.97
N ASP A 182 1.22 -9.06 -8.58
CA ASP A 182 1.08 -9.85 -9.80
C ASP A 182 0.36 -11.19 -9.56
N GLY A 183 0.33 -11.63 -8.29
CA GLY A 183 -0.44 -12.80 -7.84
C GLY A 183 -1.90 -12.47 -7.52
N HIS A 184 -2.33 -11.23 -7.60
CA HIS A 184 -3.71 -10.74 -7.32
C HIS A 184 -4.23 -11.16 -5.94
N ARG A 185 -3.35 -11.23 -4.93
CA ARG A 185 -3.70 -11.82 -3.63
C ARG A 185 -2.93 -11.20 -2.47
N LEU A 186 -3.44 -11.46 -1.28
CA LEU A 186 -2.67 -11.36 -0.04
C LEU A 186 -2.28 -12.76 0.43
N VAL A 187 -1.03 -12.89 0.83
CA VAL A 187 -0.54 -14.03 1.61
C VAL A 187 -0.33 -13.61 3.05
N GLN A 188 -0.31 -14.59 3.94
CA GLN A 188 -0.03 -14.36 5.35
C GLN A 188 1.06 -15.30 5.86
N PHE A 189 1.81 -14.82 6.85
CA PHE A 189 2.85 -15.55 7.58
C PHE A 189 2.57 -15.50 9.06
N ASN A 190 2.88 -16.55 9.80
CA ASN A 190 2.95 -16.47 11.25
C ASN A 190 4.25 -15.76 11.65
N ILE A 191 4.14 -14.81 12.59
CA ILE A 191 5.28 -14.14 13.22
C ILE A 191 5.67 -14.94 14.45
N GLY A 192 6.91 -15.42 14.50
CA GLY A 192 7.49 -16.19 15.59
C GLY A 192 8.60 -15.46 16.34
N PRO A 193 9.29 -16.14 17.26
CA PRO A 193 10.40 -15.57 18.03
C PRO A 193 11.50 -15.00 17.13
N GLY A 194 12.03 -13.84 17.51
CA GLY A 194 13.06 -13.12 16.74
C GLY A 194 12.54 -12.63 15.40
N ASP A 195 11.25 -12.30 15.34
CA ASP A 195 10.57 -11.75 14.16
C ASP A 195 10.69 -12.66 12.93
N SER A 196 10.78 -13.98 13.19
CA SER A 196 10.81 -15.01 12.15
C SER A 196 9.46 -15.16 11.49
N LEU A 197 9.46 -15.46 10.19
CA LEU A 197 8.23 -15.73 9.41
C LEU A 197 8.16 -17.22 9.07
N SER A 198 6.98 -17.80 9.25
CA SER A 198 6.69 -19.20 8.95
C SER A 198 5.27 -19.39 8.40
N ASP A 199 4.97 -20.60 7.96
CA ASP A 199 3.61 -21.00 7.55
C ASP A 199 2.96 -20.06 6.54
N ARG A 200 3.70 -19.70 5.46
CA ARG A 200 3.14 -18.92 4.37
C ARG A 200 1.93 -19.63 3.80
N ARG A 201 0.81 -18.91 3.71
CA ARG A 201 -0.43 -19.41 3.12
C ARG A 201 -1.21 -18.29 2.45
N LEU A 202 -2.05 -18.65 1.48
CA LEU A 202 -3.02 -17.73 0.91
C LEU A 202 -3.95 -17.20 2.02
N PHE A 203 -4.13 -15.88 2.07
CA PHE A 203 -5.13 -15.26 2.93
C PHE A 203 -6.41 -14.96 2.13
N VAL A 204 -6.31 -14.20 1.04
CA VAL A 204 -7.42 -13.89 0.16
C VAL A 204 -6.94 -13.69 -1.28
N ASN A 205 -7.65 -14.23 -2.24
CA ASN A 205 -7.50 -13.89 -3.65
C ASN A 205 -8.47 -12.75 -3.97
N LEU A 206 -7.95 -11.62 -4.47
CA LEU A 206 -8.75 -10.42 -4.71
C LEU A 206 -9.69 -10.58 -5.92
N ASP A 207 -9.31 -11.38 -6.90
CA ASP A 207 -10.15 -11.65 -8.07
C ASP A 207 -11.45 -12.37 -7.65
N ASP A 208 -11.39 -13.23 -6.61
CA ASP A 208 -12.57 -13.90 -6.08
C ASP A 208 -13.59 -12.91 -5.48
N LEU A 209 -13.11 -11.77 -4.92
CA LEU A 209 -13.98 -10.72 -4.39
C LEU A 209 -14.79 -9.98 -5.47
N THR A 210 -14.34 -10.06 -6.71
CA THR A 210 -15.03 -9.51 -7.90
C THR A 210 -15.65 -10.60 -8.77
N HIS A 211 -15.74 -11.84 -8.25
CA HIS A 211 -16.23 -13.01 -8.99
C HIS A 211 -15.45 -13.25 -10.30
N ASN A 212 -14.15 -12.94 -10.32
CA ASN A 212 -13.25 -13.06 -11.47
C ASN A 212 -13.71 -12.27 -12.73
N VAL A 213 -14.47 -11.20 -12.53
CA VAL A 213 -14.90 -10.31 -13.65
C VAL A 213 -13.76 -9.43 -14.12
N VAL A 214 -12.88 -9.00 -13.19
CA VAL A 214 -11.70 -8.20 -13.45
C VAL A 214 -10.53 -8.67 -12.59
N HIS A 215 -9.32 -8.50 -13.08
CA HIS A 215 -8.13 -8.70 -12.29
C HIS A 215 -7.89 -7.50 -11.37
N ILE A 216 -7.68 -7.79 -10.08
CA ILE A 216 -7.37 -6.79 -9.07
C ILE A 216 -5.87 -6.84 -8.79
N TYR A 217 -5.20 -5.72 -9.00
CA TYR A 217 -3.79 -5.53 -8.67
C TYR A 217 -3.70 -4.87 -7.29
N PRO A 218 -3.67 -5.66 -6.20
CA PRO A 218 -3.57 -5.10 -4.85
C PRO A 218 -2.22 -4.40 -4.68
N ASP A 219 -2.22 -3.31 -3.91
CA ASP A 219 -1.06 -2.47 -3.71
C ASP A 219 -0.81 -2.28 -2.20
N GLY A 220 -1.12 -1.15 -1.61
CA GLY A 220 -0.98 -0.93 -0.18
C GLY A 220 -2.02 -1.68 0.67
N VAL A 221 -1.63 -2.08 1.88
CA VAL A 221 -2.53 -2.71 2.86
C VAL A 221 -2.32 -2.11 4.24
N LYS A 222 -3.43 -1.82 4.95
CA LYS A 222 -3.40 -1.33 6.35
C LYS A 222 -4.49 -2.05 7.16
N ILE A 223 -4.30 -2.10 8.48
CA ILE A 223 -5.22 -2.76 9.42
C ILE A 223 -5.67 -1.74 10.46
N ASP A 224 -6.97 -1.64 10.70
CA ASP A 224 -7.52 -0.77 11.73
C ASP A 224 -7.48 -1.42 13.13
N SER A 225 -7.85 -0.65 14.17
CA SER A 225 -7.85 -1.13 15.55
C SER A 225 -8.86 -2.24 15.83
N THR A 226 -9.82 -2.46 14.94
CA THR A 226 -10.80 -3.56 15.03
C THR A 226 -10.33 -4.83 14.34
N GLY A 227 -9.22 -4.77 13.58
CA GLY A 227 -8.66 -5.88 12.83
C GLY A 227 -9.20 -5.99 11.40
N GLN A 228 -9.97 -4.98 10.92
CA GLN A 228 -10.37 -4.95 9.52
C GLN A 228 -9.16 -4.58 8.65
N ILE A 229 -9.03 -5.27 7.52
CA ILE A 229 -7.90 -5.18 6.61
C ILE A 229 -8.35 -4.40 5.37
N TYR A 230 -7.72 -3.26 5.12
CA TYR A 230 -8.02 -2.35 4.01
C TYR A 230 -6.95 -2.53 2.94
N ILE A 231 -7.38 -2.86 1.73
CA ILE A 231 -6.51 -3.19 0.61
C ILE A 231 -6.79 -2.22 -0.53
N GLY A 232 -5.82 -1.38 -0.85
CA GLY A 232 -5.84 -0.54 -2.03
C GLY A 232 -5.56 -1.35 -3.29
N GLN A 233 -5.87 -0.78 -4.45
CA GLN A 233 -5.57 -1.39 -5.74
C GLN A 233 -5.05 -0.37 -6.73
N ASN A 234 -4.04 -0.73 -7.49
CA ASN A 234 -3.46 0.09 -8.52
C ASN A 234 -3.44 -0.68 -9.85
N PRO A 235 -4.47 -0.50 -10.69
CA PRO A 235 -4.57 -1.26 -11.94
C PRO A 235 -3.40 -0.91 -12.86
N HIS A 236 -2.81 -1.94 -13.47
CA HIS A 236 -1.74 -1.78 -14.46
C HIS A 236 -2.27 -1.44 -15.86
N ASP A 237 -3.58 -1.44 -16.05
CA ASP A 237 -4.24 -1.12 -17.31
C ASP A 237 -5.03 0.19 -17.18
N ALA A 238 -4.68 1.17 -18.03
CA ALA A 238 -5.39 2.44 -18.12
C ALA A 238 -6.88 2.29 -18.49
N HIS A 239 -7.29 1.15 -19.01
CA HIS A 239 -8.67 0.81 -19.35
C HIS A 239 -9.37 -0.04 -18.26
N ALA A 240 -8.77 -0.15 -17.07
CA ALA A 240 -9.37 -0.87 -15.97
C ALA A 240 -10.81 -0.35 -15.71
N PRO A 241 -11.80 -1.23 -15.70
CA PRO A 241 -13.21 -0.82 -15.66
C PRO A 241 -13.66 -0.38 -14.25
N LEU A 242 -12.80 -0.50 -13.26
CA LEU A 242 -13.13 -0.17 -11.89
C LEU A 242 -12.71 1.26 -11.55
N ALA A 243 -13.59 1.99 -10.89
CA ALA A 243 -13.22 3.15 -10.10
C ALA A 243 -12.23 2.74 -9.01
N GLY A 244 -11.42 3.66 -8.51
CA GLY A 244 -10.49 3.38 -7.42
C GLY A 244 -11.23 2.78 -6.23
N THR A 245 -10.79 1.61 -5.82
CA THR A 245 -11.49 0.82 -4.82
C THR A 245 -10.54 0.39 -3.71
N ILE A 246 -10.98 0.58 -2.47
CA ILE A 246 -10.38 -0.05 -1.30
C ILE A 246 -11.31 -1.20 -0.89
N PHE A 247 -10.78 -2.41 -0.87
CA PHE A 247 -11.48 -3.58 -0.35
C PHE A 247 -11.25 -3.66 1.15
N VAL A 248 -12.32 -3.79 1.93
CA VAL A 248 -12.24 -3.97 3.37
C VAL A 248 -12.70 -5.39 3.70
N VAL A 249 -11.80 -6.20 4.24
CA VAL A 249 -12.07 -7.60 4.59
C VAL A 249 -11.88 -7.83 6.09
N ASN A 250 -12.51 -8.86 6.62
CA ASN A 250 -12.28 -9.32 7.99
C ASN A 250 -11.04 -10.24 8.08
N THR A 251 -10.71 -10.70 9.27
CA THR A 251 -9.59 -11.62 9.54
C THR A 251 -9.74 -13.01 8.92
N ASP A 252 -10.92 -13.35 8.39
CA ASP A 252 -11.17 -14.58 7.65
C ASP A 252 -11.10 -14.38 6.12
N GLY A 253 -10.75 -13.16 5.66
CA GLY A 253 -10.67 -12.81 4.24
C GLY A 253 -12.02 -12.54 3.58
N GLN A 254 -13.13 -12.45 4.35
CA GLN A 254 -14.45 -12.15 3.82
C GLN A 254 -14.61 -10.65 3.57
N LEU A 255 -15.12 -10.28 2.40
CA LEU A 255 -15.41 -8.89 2.06
C LEU A 255 -16.52 -8.33 2.96
N LEU A 256 -16.20 -7.24 3.66
CA LEU A 256 -17.16 -6.51 4.51
C LEU A 256 -17.81 -5.36 3.73
N ARG A 257 -17.01 -4.57 3.04
CA ARG A 257 -17.42 -3.42 2.23
C ARG A 257 -16.32 -2.99 1.27
N THR A 258 -16.67 -2.09 0.39
CA THR A 258 -15.73 -1.35 -0.48
C THR A 258 -15.87 0.15 -0.24
N LEU A 259 -14.74 0.88 -0.33
CA LEU A 259 -14.73 2.33 -0.39
C LEU A 259 -14.31 2.72 -1.80
N THR A 260 -15.11 3.57 -2.45
CA THR A 260 -14.89 3.92 -3.86
C THR A 260 -14.51 5.39 -3.99
N LEU A 261 -13.49 5.67 -4.81
CA LEU A 261 -12.95 6.99 -5.09
C LEU A 261 -13.11 7.34 -6.58
N PRO A 262 -13.13 8.64 -6.92
CA PRO A 262 -13.20 9.07 -8.32
C PRO A 262 -11.97 8.69 -9.16
N SER A 263 -10.78 8.66 -8.55
CA SER A 263 -9.53 8.30 -9.22
C SER A 263 -9.43 6.79 -9.42
N PRO A 264 -8.97 6.27 -10.57
CA PRO A 264 -8.96 4.84 -10.86
C PRO A 264 -7.94 4.04 -10.04
N GLY A 265 -6.78 4.60 -9.72
CA GLY A 265 -5.76 3.95 -8.89
C GLY A 265 -5.84 4.40 -7.43
N VAL A 266 -5.68 3.47 -6.51
CA VAL A 266 -5.61 3.70 -5.06
C VAL A 266 -4.42 2.91 -4.51
N PRO A 267 -3.19 3.41 -4.72
CA PRO A 267 -2.01 2.64 -4.34
C PRO A 267 -1.92 2.42 -2.83
N ASN A 268 -2.22 3.42 -1.99
CA ASN A 268 -2.04 3.22 -0.54
C ASN A 268 -2.99 4.08 0.30
N LEU A 269 -3.00 3.85 1.61
CA LEU A 269 -3.85 4.55 2.56
C LEU A 269 -3.25 4.58 3.96
N THR A 270 -3.78 5.44 4.82
CA THR A 270 -3.53 5.45 6.27
C THR A 270 -4.73 6.00 7.01
N PHE A 271 -4.74 5.85 8.34
CA PHE A 271 -5.85 6.31 9.18
C PHE A 271 -5.49 7.59 9.96
N SER A 272 -6.52 8.38 10.29
CA SER A 272 -6.42 9.35 11.37
C SER A 272 -6.20 8.64 12.72
N PRO A 273 -5.68 9.32 13.76
CA PRO A 273 -5.44 8.69 15.06
C PRO A 273 -6.69 8.12 15.74
N ASP A 274 -7.86 8.65 15.44
CA ASP A 274 -9.16 8.15 15.91
C ASP A 274 -9.83 7.18 14.94
N GLU A 275 -9.15 6.87 13.84
CA GLU A 275 -9.57 5.98 12.76
C GLU A 275 -10.90 6.35 12.09
N LYS A 276 -11.43 7.56 12.34
CA LYS A 276 -12.67 8.03 11.70
C LYS A 276 -12.47 8.57 10.29
N THR A 277 -11.22 8.73 9.88
CA THR A 277 -10.85 9.21 8.55
C THR A 277 -9.80 8.27 7.94
N VAL A 278 -10.03 7.85 6.72
CA VAL A 278 -9.02 7.22 5.87
C VAL A 278 -8.42 8.28 4.98
N TYR A 279 -7.11 8.45 5.02
CA TYR A 279 -6.34 9.25 4.07
C TYR A 279 -5.83 8.34 2.96
N VAL A 280 -6.04 8.74 1.72
CA VAL A 280 -5.83 7.88 0.57
C VAL A 280 -4.95 8.59 -0.45
N THR A 281 -3.92 7.91 -0.90
CA THR A 281 -3.17 8.28 -2.10
C THR A 281 -3.88 7.69 -3.32
N ALA A 282 -4.03 8.48 -4.38
CA ALA A 282 -4.78 8.05 -5.55
C ALA A 282 -4.16 8.56 -6.85
N LEU A 283 -4.31 7.79 -7.92
CA LEU A 283 -3.82 8.08 -9.25
C LEU A 283 -4.99 8.35 -10.20
N ASP A 284 -4.96 9.51 -10.86
CA ASP A 284 -5.92 9.87 -11.91
C ASP A 284 -5.47 9.36 -13.29
N GLN A 285 -4.17 9.17 -13.46
CA GLN A 285 -3.54 8.78 -14.72
C GLN A 285 -2.59 7.60 -14.49
N LEU A 286 -2.78 6.51 -15.24
CA LEU A 286 -2.07 5.24 -15.09
C LEU A 286 -1.19 4.88 -16.28
N ASP A 287 -1.34 5.58 -17.43
CA ASP A 287 -0.77 5.16 -18.70
C ASP A 287 0.62 5.70 -19.00
N LYS A 288 0.98 6.86 -18.41
CA LYS A 288 2.28 7.51 -18.66
C LYS A 288 2.61 8.58 -17.63
N PRO A 289 3.91 8.81 -17.36
CA PRO A 289 4.35 9.93 -16.53
C PRO A 289 4.11 11.30 -17.21
N PRO A 290 3.97 12.39 -16.42
CA PRO A 290 3.88 12.33 -14.97
C PRO A 290 2.55 11.70 -14.54
N TYR A 291 2.60 10.76 -13.59
CA TYR A 291 1.39 10.08 -13.10
C TYR A 291 0.65 11.01 -12.13
N HIS A 292 -0.21 11.86 -12.66
CA HIS A 292 -1.02 12.78 -11.86
C HIS A 292 -1.94 12.01 -10.90
N GLY A 293 -2.08 12.56 -9.71
CA GLY A 293 -2.88 11.94 -8.66
C GLY A 293 -3.47 12.95 -7.69
N LYS A 294 -4.04 12.42 -6.63
CA LYS A 294 -4.67 13.19 -5.55
C LYS A 294 -4.43 12.55 -4.19
N ILE A 295 -4.51 13.38 -3.17
CA ILE A 295 -4.68 12.93 -1.79
C ILE A 295 -6.12 13.18 -1.40
N TYR A 296 -6.79 12.13 -0.94
CA TYR A 296 -8.15 12.20 -0.45
C TYR A 296 -8.23 11.98 1.06
N SER A 297 -9.29 12.51 1.67
CA SER A 297 -9.80 12.01 2.94
C SER A 297 -11.23 11.52 2.74
N ILE A 298 -11.54 10.37 3.34
CA ILE A 298 -12.87 9.77 3.33
C ILE A 298 -13.27 9.37 4.76
N PRO A 299 -14.55 9.51 5.13
CA PRO A 299 -15.04 8.99 6.40
C PRO A 299 -14.87 7.47 6.48
N ASN A 300 -14.47 6.96 7.65
CA ASN A 300 -14.36 5.55 7.94
C ASN A 300 -15.58 5.13 8.79
N ASN A 301 -16.73 4.97 8.14
CA ASN A 301 -18.03 4.63 8.76
C ASN A 301 -18.31 3.13 8.74
#